data_6a6e2c88849742b2203890b55924efc8
#
_entry.id   6a6e2c88849742b2203890b55924efc8
#
_cell.length_a   1.000
_cell.length_b   1.000
_cell.length_c   1.000
_cell.angle_alpha   90.00
_cell.angle_beta   90.00
_cell.angle_gamma   90.00
#
_symmetry.space_group_name_H-M   'P 1'
#
loop_
_entity.id
_entity.type
_entity.pdbx_description
1 polymer ?
#
loop_
_entity_poly.entity_id
_entity_poly.type
_entity_poly.pdbx_seq_one_letter_code
_entity_poly.pdbx_strand_id
1 'polypeptide(L)'
;MQRRTVTEKLAPMILLRFLVASSLLALSTSCSSGGLSHLDSSLVHNGRPTEAEAYSDFLIARFAAMTNDPQKAAEHYALAIDSAPEKSGIADRALFASLLSGDYREGVRVAKRANTLGSEAALVRLTLAVEALRVGREDDAKQMLEQSRFGPFNRMIARGLSAWRVVDIQGTDAAVRYLEDGLSGDPRLDSATLYMMGLIEMSAGNDDAALSVFDTLWDSSARLAVGVEAHAQLLASRGQRDRALEILNTFDQQVGHNASIARLSQAIASGDKIKVRRLTPDEGAALAIYVPAAALMSQTSDDVSAVYFGLALALDPELHVARSLWAQSLSNAERWDEAIGVLARVPETSAFYATSRGQIAWALQRSGRSQSALAVAAEALDHSPDRGLQIQIADLYRAVGRQEQAEALLTEIIRDDASHKREDWRLFYARGVSRGELGDWPEGERDLLKALALQPDDASLLNYVGYSYVDRGEHLDFAMDMIRRAAEMEPNEGYIIDSLGWAHYRLGDYETATQHLERAVELEPGDPVLNDHLGDAYWQTGRKLEARFQWRRSLTLDPADGERDRIEAKLVAGPNVPLVKQAETGAGAQLPKPVRP
;
A
#
# COMPACT_ATOMS: atom_id res chain seq x y z
N MET A 1 -31.16 4.31 30.66
CA MET A 1 -31.77 2.98 30.74
C MET A 1 -31.27 2.15 29.54
N GLN A 2 -30.64 1.04 29.84
CA GLN A 2 -30.15 -0.06 28.99
C GLN A 2 -28.98 0.22 28.02
N ARG A 3 -27.78 0.01 28.55
CA ARG A 3 -26.59 -0.45 27.80
C ARG A 3 -26.81 -1.91 27.36
N ARG A 4 -26.66 -2.21 26.07
CA ARG A 4 -26.51 -3.59 25.58
C ARG A 4 -25.07 -3.76 25.07
N THR A 5 -24.41 -4.70 25.70
CA THR A 5 -23.04 -5.20 25.49
C THR A 5 -22.89 -5.88 24.13
N VAL A 6 -21.81 -5.49 23.42
CA VAL A 6 -21.33 -6.07 22.16
C VAL A 6 -20.26 -7.12 22.51
N THR A 7 -20.64 -8.31 22.89
CA THR A 7 -19.67 -9.41 23.20
C THR A 7 -20.12 -10.82 22.81
N GLU A 8 -20.95 -10.99 21.78
CA GLU A 8 -21.45 -12.33 21.44
C GLU A 8 -21.37 -12.74 19.95
N LYS A 9 -20.42 -12.22 19.14
CA LYS A 9 -20.33 -12.61 17.71
C LYS A 9 -18.95 -13.03 17.19
N LEU A 10 -17.97 -13.34 18.04
CA LEU A 10 -16.62 -13.73 17.58
C LEU A 10 -16.20 -15.19 17.83
N ALA A 11 -17.06 -16.02 18.42
CA ALA A 11 -16.71 -17.38 18.80
C ALA A 11 -16.76 -18.50 17.71
N PRO A 12 -17.44 -18.40 16.56
CA PRO A 12 -17.48 -19.55 15.64
C PRO A 12 -16.41 -19.54 14.52
N MET A 13 -15.61 -18.49 14.34
CA MET A 13 -14.66 -18.44 13.22
C MET A 13 -13.29 -19.10 13.49
N ILE A 14 -12.89 -19.27 14.73
CA ILE A 14 -11.57 -19.83 15.10
C ILE A 14 -11.59 -21.37 15.13
N LEU A 15 -12.73 -22.02 15.39
CA LEU A 15 -12.81 -23.47 15.42
C LEU A 15 -12.81 -24.14 14.03
N LEU A 16 -13.12 -23.42 12.98
CA LEU A 16 -13.15 -23.97 11.61
C LEU A 16 -11.76 -24.02 10.95
N ARG A 17 -10.79 -23.28 11.45
CA ARG A 17 -9.40 -23.30 10.94
C ARG A 17 -8.58 -24.50 11.41
N PHE A 18 -8.90 -25.09 12.55
CA PHE A 18 -8.20 -26.27 13.09
C PHE A 18 -8.70 -27.61 12.56
N LEU A 19 -9.92 -27.70 12.03
CA LEU A 19 -10.50 -28.97 11.54
C LEU A 19 -10.09 -29.28 10.09
N VAL A 20 -9.64 -28.31 9.30
CA VAL A 20 -9.19 -28.53 7.92
C VAL A 20 -7.72 -28.97 7.86
N ALA A 21 -6.89 -28.56 8.81
CA ALA A 21 -5.48 -28.97 8.87
C ALA A 21 -5.29 -30.42 9.33
N SER A 22 -6.24 -30.97 10.13
CA SER A 22 -6.12 -32.33 10.66
C SER A 22 -6.60 -33.42 9.71
N SER A 23 -7.38 -33.09 8.69
CA SER A 23 -7.88 -34.05 7.69
C SER A 23 -6.96 -34.25 6.49
N LEU A 24 -5.98 -33.39 6.28
CA LEU A 24 -5.00 -33.52 5.20
C LEU A 24 -3.75 -34.33 5.60
N LEU A 25 -3.48 -34.52 6.90
CA LEU A 25 -2.35 -35.35 7.38
C LEU A 25 -2.68 -36.86 7.48
N ALA A 26 -3.92 -37.27 7.30
CA ALA A 26 -4.33 -38.68 7.39
C ALA A 26 -4.27 -39.43 6.06
N LEU A 27 -3.93 -38.79 4.95
CA LEU A 27 -3.88 -39.40 3.60
C LEU A 27 -2.46 -39.67 3.08
N SER A 28 -1.40 -39.41 3.87
CA SER A 28 -0.01 -39.57 3.42
C SER A 28 0.73 -40.83 3.94
N THR A 29 0.07 -41.76 4.64
CA THR A 29 0.73 -42.93 5.24
C THR A 29 0.19 -44.29 4.79
N SER A 30 -0.33 -44.43 3.57
CA SER A 30 -0.61 -45.74 2.99
C SER A 30 -0.30 -45.83 1.51
N CYS A 31 1.00 -45.71 1.15
CA CYS A 31 1.51 -46.25 -0.11
C CYS A 31 2.74 -47.10 0.18
N SER A 32 2.51 -48.32 0.63
CA SER A 32 3.51 -49.38 0.54
C SER A 32 3.52 -49.95 -0.88
N SER A 33 4.70 -49.96 -1.46
CA SER A 33 5.16 -50.75 -2.61
C SER A 33 4.26 -51.90 -3.09
N GLY A 34 3.52 -51.69 -4.16
CA GLY A 34 2.90 -52.72 -4.97
C GLY A 34 2.95 -52.27 -6.42
N GLY A 35 3.58 -53.05 -7.28
CA GLY A 35 3.89 -52.71 -8.66
C GLY A 35 2.73 -52.25 -9.50
N LEU A 36 2.83 -51.09 -10.09
CA LEU A 36 2.02 -50.56 -11.18
C LEU A 36 2.74 -50.85 -12.51
N SER A 37 2.69 -52.10 -12.97
CA SER A 37 2.90 -52.43 -14.37
C SER A 37 1.50 -52.72 -14.98
N HIS A 38 1.20 -52.02 -16.06
CA HIS A 38 -0.02 -52.02 -16.86
C HIS A 38 -1.17 -51.11 -16.38
N LEU A 39 -0.97 -49.78 -16.51
CA LEU A 39 -2.08 -48.93 -16.87
C LEU A 39 -2.13 -48.86 -18.40
N ASP A 40 -3.21 -49.42 -18.90
CA ASP A 40 -3.55 -49.47 -20.31
C ASP A 40 -3.63 -48.06 -20.90
N SER A 41 -2.77 -47.77 -21.90
CA SER A 41 -2.71 -46.48 -22.62
C SER A 41 -3.93 -46.24 -23.53
N SER A 42 -4.98 -47.00 -23.39
CA SER A 42 -6.22 -46.90 -24.19
C SER A 42 -7.32 -45.99 -23.63
N LEU A 43 -7.06 -45.30 -22.48
CA LEU A 43 -7.98 -44.30 -21.93
C LEU A 43 -7.53 -42.85 -22.27
N VAL A 44 -7.02 -42.61 -23.46
CA VAL A 44 -7.10 -41.28 -24.05
C VAL A 44 -8.53 -41.05 -24.45
N HIS A 45 -9.33 -40.58 -23.52
CA HIS A 45 -10.68 -40.14 -23.78
C HIS A 45 -10.60 -38.87 -24.67
N ASN A 46 -10.95 -39.00 -25.94
CA ASN A 46 -11.44 -37.90 -26.79
C ASN A 46 -12.80 -37.42 -26.24
N GLY A 47 -12.88 -37.06 -24.99
CA GLY A 47 -14.07 -36.68 -24.29
C GLY A 47 -13.93 -35.29 -23.66
N ARG A 48 -15.00 -34.52 -23.67
CA ARG A 48 -15.11 -33.29 -22.90
C ARG A 48 -14.63 -33.55 -21.47
N PRO A 49 -13.91 -32.59 -20.84
CA PRO A 49 -13.49 -32.75 -19.44
C PRO A 49 -14.69 -33.15 -18.57
N THR A 50 -14.45 -34.03 -17.62
CA THR A 50 -15.52 -34.57 -16.75
C THR A 50 -15.93 -33.53 -15.71
N GLU A 51 -17.15 -33.66 -15.15
CA GLU A 51 -17.59 -32.81 -14.03
C GLU A 51 -16.60 -32.84 -12.84
N ALA A 52 -15.92 -33.97 -12.65
CA ALA A 52 -14.92 -34.16 -11.61
C ALA A 52 -13.65 -33.31 -11.86
N GLU A 53 -13.21 -33.20 -13.13
CA GLU A 53 -12.09 -32.34 -13.52
C GLU A 53 -12.46 -30.87 -13.34
N ALA A 54 -13.65 -30.44 -13.77
CA ALA A 54 -14.16 -29.09 -13.55
C ALA A 54 -14.19 -28.71 -12.06
N TYR A 55 -14.61 -29.65 -11.21
CA TYR A 55 -14.65 -29.43 -9.76
C TYR A 55 -13.24 -29.37 -9.16
N SER A 56 -12.32 -30.20 -9.63
CA SER A 56 -10.90 -30.16 -9.24
C SER A 56 -10.27 -28.81 -9.57
N ASP A 57 -10.42 -28.34 -10.81
CA ASP A 57 -9.90 -27.05 -11.25
C ASP A 57 -10.51 -25.89 -10.47
N PHE A 58 -11.82 -25.95 -10.19
CA PHE A 58 -12.47 -24.94 -9.35
C PHE A 58 -11.89 -24.90 -7.92
N LEU A 59 -11.59 -26.05 -7.31
CA LEU A 59 -10.97 -26.08 -5.98
C LEU A 59 -9.54 -25.54 -5.97
N ILE A 60 -8.75 -25.91 -7.00
CA ILE A 60 -7.38 -25.41 -7.17
C ILE A 60 -7.41 -23.89 -7.37
N ALA A 61 -8.27 -23.39 -8.24
CA ALA A 61 -8.45 -21.96 -8.48
C ALA A 61 -8.86 -21.21 -7.21
N ARG A 62 -9.79 -21.79 -6.45
CA ARG A 62 -10.23 -21.18 -5.18
C ARG A 62 -9.12 -21.16 -4.14
N PHE A 63 -8.34 -22.21 -4.04
CA PHE A 63 -7.18 -22.27 -3.15
C PHE A 63 -6.13 -21.24 -3.56
N ALA A 64 -5.79 -21.15 -4.84
CA ALA A 64 -4.86 -20.16 -5.39
C ALA A 64 -5.32 -18.72 -5.09
N ALA A 65 -6.62 -18.42 -5.28
CA ALA A 65 -7.19 -17.12 -4.91
C ALA A 65 -7.09 -16.81 -3.41
N MET A 66 -7.22 -17.82 -2.54
CA MET A 66 -7.07 -17.64 -1.09
C MET A 66 -5.61 -17.50 -0.64
N THR A 67 -4.67 -17.99 -1.43
CA THR A 67 -3.22 -17.93 -1.17
C THR A 67 -2.54 -16.81 -1.98
N ASN A 68 -3.32 -15.86 -2.49
CA ASN A 68 -2.85 -14.68 -3.22
C ASN A 68 -2.05 -14.99 -4.50
N ASP A 69 -2.45 -16.05 -5.22
CA ASP A 69 -1.92 -16.44 -6.53
C ASP A 69 -2.99 -16.27 -7.62
N PRO A 70 -3.25 -15.02 -8.09
CA PRO A 70 -4.32 -14.76 -9.06
C PRO A 70 -4.02 -15.34 -10.44
N GLN A 71 -2.76 -15.53 -10.80
CA GLN A 71 -2.38 -16.11 -12.07
C GLN A 71 -2.81 -17.57 -12.15
N LYS A 72 -2.48 -18.35 -11.14
CA LYS A 72 -2.93 -19.74 -11.02
C LYS A 72 -4.44 -19.84 -10.82
N ALA A 73 -5.03 -18.90 -10.08
CA ALA A 73 -6.49 -18.81 -9.95
C ALA A 73 -7.18 -18.59 -11.30
N ALA A 74 -6.67 -17.66 -12.12
CA ALA A 74 -7.21 -17.38 -13.45
C ALA A 74 -7.12 -18.60 -14.38
N GLU A 75 -5.95 -19.26 -14.42
CA GLU A 75 -5.73 -20.47 -15.23
C GLU A 75 -6.73 -21.57 -14.89
N HIS A 76 -6.85 -21.93 -13.62
CA HIS A 76 -7.73 -23.04 -13.21
C HIS A 76 -9.22 -22.67 -13.24
N TYR A 77 -9.61 -21.39 -12.99
CA TYR A 77 -10.99 -20.98 -13.23
C TYR A 77 -11.35 -21.03 -14.71
N ALA A 78 -10.42 -20.69 -15.63
CA ALA A 78 -10.65 -20.82 -17.06
C ALA A 78 -10.88 -22.28 -17.47
N LEU A 79 -10.05 -23.22 -16.97
CA LEU A 79 -10.23 -24.66 -17.19
C LEU A 79 -11.58 -25.16 -16.62
N ALA A 80 -11.96 -24.70 -15.43
CA ALA A 80 -13.24 -25.04 -14.81
C ALA A 80 -14.44 -24.57 -15.63
N ILE A 81 -14.38 -23.38 -16.26
CA ILE A 81 -15.46 -22.87 -17.14
C ILE A 81 -15.55 -23.71 -18.40
N ASP A 82 -14.44 -24.08 -18.99
CA ASP A 82 -14.43 -24.86 -20.24
C ASP A 82 -15.05 -26.26 -19.99
N SER A 83 -14.89 -26.79 -18.77
CA SER A 83 -15.39 -28.09 -18.35
C SER A 83 -16.84 -28.06 -17.84
N ALA A 84 -17.30 -26.95 -17.26
CA ALA A 84 -18.65 -26.78 -16.70
C ALA A 84 -19.29 -25.46 -17.18
N PRO A 85 -19.62 -25.36 -18.46
CA PRO A 85 -19.96 -24.11 -19.13
C PRO A 85 -21.29 -23.45 -18.68
N GLU A 86 -22.09 -24.10 -17.87
CA GLU A 86 -23.42 -23.61 -17.46
C GLU A 86 -23.43 -22.83 -16.13
N LYS A 87 -22.26 -22.69 -15.46
CA LYS A 87 -22.18 -22.03 -14.15
C LYS A 87 -21.63 -20.61 -14.29
N SER A 88 -22.49 -19.62 -14.46
CA SER A 88 -22.12 -18.19 -14.57
C SER A 88 -21.26 -17.69 -13.41
N GLY A 89 -21.50 -18.18 -12.17
CA GLY A 89 -20.73 -17.77 -11.00
C GLY A 89 -19.25 -18.21 -11.01
N ILE A 90 -18.86 -19.22 -11.81
CA ILE A 90 -17.45 -19.55 -12.06
C ILE A 90 -16.85 -18.53 -13.02
N ALA A 91 -17.60 -18.15 -14.04
CA ALA A 91 -17.17 -17.18 -15.03
C ALA A 91 -16.88 -15.78 -14.42
N ASP A 92 -17.71 -15.35 -13.46
CA ASP A 92 -17.48 -14.07 -12.75
C ASP A 92 -16.18 -14.08 -11.94
N ARG A 93 -15.88 -15.22 -11.27
CA ARG A 93 -14.61 -15.40 -10.53
C ARG A 93 -13.40 -15.50 -11.44
N ALA A 94 -13.54 -16.19 -12.56
CA ALA A 94 -12.51 -16.29 -13.57
C ALA A 94 -12.17 -14.93 -14.17
N LEU A 95 -13.20 -14.10 -14.46
CA LEU A 95 -13.01 -12.74 -14.94
C LEU A 95 -12.22 -11.90 -13.92
N PHE A 96 -12.63 -11.93 -12.65
CA PHE A 96 -11.93 -11.19 -11.60
C PHE A 96 -10.47 -11.63 -11.49
N ALA A 97 -10.21 -12.94 -11.45
CA ALA A 97 -8.85 -13.47 -11.35
C ALA A 97 -7.99 -13.13 -12.57
N SER A 98 -8.55 -13.20 -13.79
CA SER A 98 -7.84 -12.85 -15.02
C SER A 98 -7.47 -11.36 -15.08
N LEU A 99 -8.38 -10.48 -14.67
CA LEU A 99 -8.09 -9.05 -14.60
C LEU A 99 -7.08 -8.71 -13.49
N LEU A 100 -7.19 -9.39 -12.35
CA LEU A 100 -6.27 -9.22 -11.23
C LEU A 100 -4.85 -9.73 -11.53
N SER A 101 -4.71 -10.78 -12.36
CA SER A 101 -3.42 -11.26 -12.85
C SER A 101 -2.81 -10.36 -13.93
N GLY A 102 -3.54 -9.32 -14.38
CA GLY A 102 -3.10 -8.42 -15.45
C GLY A 102 -3.30 -8.96 -16.86
N ASP A 103 -3.90 -10.13 -17.02
CA ASP A 103 -4.24 -10.66 -18.35
C ASP A 103 -5.59 -10.12 -18.83
N TYR A 104 -5.55 -8.89 -19.34
CA TYR A 104 -6.73 -8.24 -19.90
C TYR A 104 -7.35 -9.02 -21.06
N ARG A 105 -6.53 -9.69 -21.90
CA ARG A 105 -7.07 -10.45 -23.07
C ARG A 105 -7.87 -11.64 -22.62
N GLU A 106 -7.36 -12.38 -21.65
CA GLU A 106 -8.09 -13.49 -21.04
C GLU A 106 -9.33 -12.98 -20.30
N GLY A 107 -9.22 -11.87 -19.56
CA GLY A 107 -10.37 -11.22 -18.92
C GLY A 107 -11.50 -10.92 -19.91
N VAL A 108 -11.18 -10.38 -21.10
CA VAL A 108 -12.16 -10.12 -22.16
C VAL A 108 -12.77 -11.44 -22.70
N ARG A 109 -11.97 -12.49 -22.90
CA ARG A 109 -12.46 -13.81 -23.33
C ARG A 109 -13.47 -14.37 -22.33
N VAL A 110 -13.12 -14.33 -21.06
CA VAL A 110 -13.97 -14.80 -19.95
C VAL A 110 -15.23 -13.94 -19.82
N ALA A 111 -15.12 -12.61 -19.94
CA ALA A 111 -16.27 -11.70 -19.89
C ALA A 111 -17.27 -12.00 -21.02
N LYS A 112 -16.80 -12.24 -22.25
CA LYS A 112 -17.66 -12.69 -23.37
C LYS A 112 -18.37 -14.00 -23.03
N ARG A 113 -17.66 -14.96 -22.46
CA ARG A 113 -18.24 -16.23 -22.03
C ARG A 113 -19.28 -16.04 -20.93
N ALA A 114 -18.96 -15.27 -19.88
CA ALA A 114 -19.88 -14.95 -18.79
C ALA A 114 -21.17 -14.29 -19.32
N ASN A 115 -21.04 -13.36 -20.26
CA ASN A 115 -22.18 -12.71 -20.89
C ASN A 115 -23.07 -13.69 -21.67
N THR A 116 -22.49 -14.64 -22.42
CA THR A 116 -23.28 -15.70 -23.12
C THR A 116 -23.99 -16.64 -22.16
N LEU A 117 -23.49 -16.78 -20.93
CA LEU A 117 -24.10 -17.57 -19.85
C LEU A 117 -25.16 -16.77 -19.06
N GLY A 118 -25.44 -15.52 -19.48
CA GLY A 118 -26.43 -14.67 -18.84
C GLY A 118 -25.97 -14.02 -17.55
N SER A 119 -24.65 -13.86 -17.33
CA SER A 119 -24.14 -13.11 -16.16
C SER A 119 -24.60 -11.65 -16.23
N GLU A 120 -25.16 -11.16 -15.14
CA GLU A 120 -25.52 -9.76 -14.91
C GLU A 120 -24.47 -9.02 -14.07
N ALA A 121 -23.29 -9.62 -13.82
CA ALA A 121 -22.26 -9.02 -13.00
C ALA A 121 -21.76 -7.70 -13.60
N ALA A 122 -21.67 -6.68 -12.77
CA ALA A 122 -21.25 -5.33 -13.19
C ALA A 122 -19.85 -5.34 -13.85
N LEU A 123 -18.93 -6.12 -13.32
CA LEU A 123 -17.56 -6.23 -13.86
C LEU A 123 -17.55 -6.83 -15.27
N VAL A 124 -18.43 -7.82 -15.57
CA VAL A 124 -18.60 -8.39 -16.92
C VAL A 124 -19.01 -7.31 -17.90
N ARG A 125 -20.03 -6.53 -17.55
CA ARG A 125 -20.56 -5.46 -18.40
C ARG A 125 -19.52 -4.35 -18.61
N LEU A 126 -18.84 -3.91 -17.55
CA LEU A 126 -17.78 -2.89 -17.65
C LEU A 126 -16.61 -3.37 -18.51
N THR A 127 -16.15 -4.61 -18.33
CA THR A 127 -15.04 -5.17 -19.13
C THR A 127 -15.42 -5.21 -20.62
N LEU A 128 -16.65 -5.62 -20.94
CA LEU A 128 -17.12 -5.65 -22.34
C LEU A 128 -17.33 -4.25 -22.92
N ALA A 129 -17.81 -3.29 -22.11
CA ALA A 129 -17.91 -1.90 -22.52
C ALA A 129 -16.54 -1.28 -22.80
N VAL A 130 -15.56 -1.49 -21.93
CA VAL A 130 -14.17 -1.04 -22.11
C VAL A 130 -13.57 -1.65 -23.39
N GLU A 131 -13.75 -2.95 -23.62
CA GLU A 131 -13.26 -3.60 -24.84
C GLU A 131 -13.96 -3.06 -26.10
N ALA A 132 -15.25 -2.79 -26.04
CA ALA A 132 -16.01 -2.23 -27.15
C ALA A 132 -15.54 -0.81 -27.49
N LEU A 133 -15.32 0.06 -26.48
CA LEU A 133 -14.74 1.40 -26.67
C LEU A 133 -13.35 1.31 -27.30
N ARG A 134 -12.46 0.50 -26.74
CA ARG A 134 -11.08 0.32 -27.20
C ARG A 134 -10.96 -0.09 -28.68
N VAL A 135 -11.96 -0.80 -29.19
CA VAL A 135 -11.99 -1.26 -30.60
C VAL A 135 -12.97 -0.48 -31.46
N GLY A 136 -13.52 0.64 -31.00
CA GLY A 136 -14.41 1.54 -31.74
C GLY A 136 -15.80 0.96 -32.00
N ARG A 137 -16.32 0.06 -31.15
CA ARG A 137 -17.69 -0.52 -31.28
C ARG A 137 -18.66 0.18 -30.34
N GLU A 138 -19.03 1.41 -30.69
CA GLU A 138 -19.82 2.33 -29.88
C GLU A 138 -21.18 1.79 -29.46
N ASP A 139 -21.91 1.14 -30.38
CA ASP A 139 -23.24 0.57 -30.08
C ASP A 139 -23.16 -0.60 -29.07
N ASP A 140 -22.12 -1.45 -29.18
CA ASP A 140 -21.90 -2.51 -28.23
C ASP A 140 -21.57 -1.94 -26.82
N ALA A 141 -20.73 -0.90 -26.76
CA ALA A 141 -20.42 -0.23 -25.50
C ALA A 141 -21.68 0.35 -24.85
N LYS A 142 -22.51 1.06 -25.64
CA LYS A 142 -23.80 1.59 -25.21
C LYS A 142 -24.70 0.51 -24.63
N GLN A 143 -24.86 -0.60 -25.34
CA GLN A 143 -25.69 -1.71 -24.91
C GLN A 143 -25.20 -2.27 -23.55
N MET A 144 -23.89 -2.43 -23.36
CA MET A 144 -23.33 -2.94 -22.10
C MET A 144 -23.56 -1.97 -20.93
N LEU A 145 -23.47 -0.66 -21.16
CA LEU A 145 -23.62 0.37 -20.12
C LEU A 145 -25.08 0.64 -19.75
N GLU A 146 -26.02 0.60 -20.70
CA GLU A 146 -27.43 0.93 -20.47
C GLU A 146 -28.24 -0.24 -19.88
N GLN A 147 -27.94 -1.48 -20.25
CA GLN A 147 -28.71 -2.66 -19.85
C GLN A 147 -28.35 -3.23 -18.47
N SER A 148 -27.45 -2.58 -17.73
CA SER A 148 -26.86 -3.17 -16.53
C SER A 148 -27.44 -2.59 -15.24
N ARG A 149 -27.69 -3.48 -14.25
CA ARG A 149 -28.01 -3.09 -12.88
C ARG A 149 -26.72 -2.83 -12.10
N PHE A 150 -26.15 -1.66 -12.29
CA PHE A 150 -24.96 -1.27 -11.55
C PHE A 150 -25.29 -0.84 -10.11
N GLY A 151 -24.52 -1.30 -9.13
CA GLY A 151 -24.47 -0.68 -7.80
C GLY A 151 -23.92 0.76 -7.88
N PRO A 152 -23.99 1.53 -6.80
CA PRO A 152 -23.64 2.97 -6.83
C PRO A 152 -22.27 3.26 -7.46
N PHE A 153 -21.25 2.53 -7.05
CA PHE A 153 -19.89 2.67 -7.54
C PHE A 153 -19.76 2.41 -9.05
N ASN A 154 -20.21 1.24 -9.51
CA ASN A 154 -20.13 0.90 -10.93
C ASN A 154 -21.04 1.78 -11.81
N ARG A 155 -22.13 2.31 -11.24
CA ARG A 155 -22.99 3.28 -11.93
C ARG A 155 -22.27 4.60 -12.21
N MET A 156 -21.45 5.06 -11.28
CA MET A 156 -20.63 6.26 -11.46
C MET A 156 -19.62 6.06 -12.60
N ILE A 157 -18.93 4.92 -12.63
CA ILE A 157 -18.01 4.56 -13.72
C ILE A 157 -18.78 4.49 -15.06
N ALA A 158 -19.87 3.73 -15.11
CA ALA A 158 -20.68 3.56 -16.33
C ALA A 158 -21.19 4.91 -16.86
N ARG A 159 -21.58 5.82 -15.97
CA ARG A 159 -22.02 7.17 -16.32
C ARG A 159 -20.89 8.00 -16.92
N GLY A 160 -19.70 7.96 -16.32
CA GLY A 160 -18.52 8.64 -16.87
C GLY A 160 -18.11 8.10 -18.23
N LEU A 161 -18.06 6.77 -18.40
CA LEU A 161 -17.80 6.13 -19.70
C LEU A 161 -18.83 6.55 -20.77
N SER A 162 -20.12 6.55 -20.40
CA SER A 162 -21.20 6.98 -21.29
C SER A 162 -21.08 8.45 -21.67
N ALA A 163 -20.67 9.32 -20.74
CA ALA A 163 -20.50 10.74 -21.01
C ALA A 163 -19.40 11.00 -22.05
N TRP A 164 -18.23 10.36 -21.90
CA TRP A 164 -17.13 10.50 -22.87
C TRP A 164 -17.50 9.93 -24.24
N ARG A 165 -18.26 8.86 -24.30
CA ARG A 165 -18.84 8.35 -25.55
C ARG A 165 -19.81 9.38 -26.18
N VAL A 166 -20.64 10.06 -25.36
CA VAL A 166 -21.55 11.10 -25.83
C VAL A 166 -20.76 12.30 -26.38
N VAL A 167 -19.60 12.67 -25.77
CA VAL A 167 -18.71 13.71 -26.32
C VAL A 167 -18.35 13.40 -27.76
N ASP A 168 -17.94 12.16 -28.04
CA ASP A 168 -17.47 11.74 -29.35
C ASP A 168 -18.59 11.77 -30.42
N ILE A 169 -19.82 11.37 -30.06
CA ILE A 169 -20.91 11.18 -30.99
C ILE A 169 -21.81 12.43 -31.11
N GLN A 170 -22.09 13.13 -30.02
CA GLN A 170 -23.10 14.19 -29.90
C GLN A 170 -22.54 15.54 -29.45
N GLY A 171 -21.24 15.56 -29.08
CA GLY A 171 -20.55 16.76 -28.63
C GLY A 171 -20.68 17.05 -27.14
N THR A 172 -19.95 18.07 -26.72
CA THR A 172 -19.73 18.47 -25.32
C THR A 172 -21.03 18.80 -24.58
N ASP A 173 -21.87 19.65 -25.14
CA ASP A 173 -23.12 20.10 -24.50
C ASP A 173 -24.07 18.93 -24.19
N ALA A 174 -24.11 17.92 -25.03
CA ALA A 174 -24.94 16.74 -24.80
C ALA A 174 -24.38 15.88 -23.66
N ALA A 175 -23.05 15.75 -23.60
CA ALA A 175 -22.37 14.98 -22.55
C ALA A 175 -22.51 15.66 -21.18
N VAL A 176 -22.37 16.99 -21.11
CA VAL A 176 -22.54 17.76 -19.87
C VAL A 176 -23.97 17.63 -19.37
N ARG A 177 -24.98 17.84 -20.20
CA ARG A 177 -26.38 17.63 -19.82
C ARG A 177 -26.65 16.20 -19.33
N TYR A 178 -26.08 15.19 -20.00
CA TYR A 178 -26.20 13.80 -19.57
C TYR A 178 -25.66 13.57 -18.15
N LEU A 179 -24.55 14.26 -17.78
CA LEU A 179 -24.00 14.19 -16.43
C LEU A 179 -24.83 14.99 -15.43
N GLU A 180 -25.30 16.20 -15.81
CA GLU A 180 -26.16 17.06 -14.98
C GLU A 180 -27.43 16.35 -14.51
N ASP A 181 -28.10 15.59 -15.39
CA ASP A 181 -29.30 14.79 -15.04
C ASP A 181 -29.07 13.77 -13.92
N GLY A 182 -27.83 13.55 -13.50
CA GLY A 182 -27.47 12.63 -12.47
C GLY A 182 -26.94 13.23 -11.18
N LEU A 183 -26.85 14.52 -11.11
CA LEU A 183 -26.39 15.21 -9.92
C LEU A 183 -27.43 15.11 -8.80
N SER A 184 -26.95 14.86 -7.59
CA SER A 184 -27.77 14.86 -6.36
C SER A 184 -28.02 16.26 -5.82
N GLY A 185 -27.20 17.23 -6.23
CA GLY A 185 -27.15 18.60 -5.74
C GLY A 185 -26.22 18.79 -4.53
N ASP A 186 -25.56 17.72 -4.06
CA ASP A 186 -24.48 17.80 -3.06
C ASP A 186 -23.12 17.64 -3.75
N PRO A 187 -22.29 18.69 -3.86
CA PRO A 187 -21.01 18.63 -4.55
C PRO A 187 -20.03 17.59 -4.01
N ARG A 188 -20.17 17.17 -2.73
CA ARG A 188 -19.32 16.13 -2.14
C ARG A 188 -19.69 14.75 -2.68
N LEU A 189 -20.98 14.46 -2.76
CA LEU A 189 -21.48 13.20 -3.34
C LEU A 189 -21.30 13.19 -4.85
N ASP A 190 -21.41 14.35 -5.50
CA ASP A 190 -21.33 14.53 -6.94
C ASP A 190 -19.90 14.77 -7.44
N SER A 191 -18.90 14.77 -6.56
CA SER A 191 -17.53 15.20 -6.87
C SER A 191 -16.92 14.53 -8.10
N ALA A 192 -17.10 13.22 -8.28
CA ALA A 192 -16.59 12.50 -9.45
C ALA A 192 -17.33 12.88 -10.74
N THR A 193 -18.63 13.15 -10.68
CA THR A 193 -19.43 13.58 -11.81
C THR A 193 -19.08 15.01 -12.21
N LEU A 194 -19.01 15.94 -11.26
CA LEU A 194 -18.57 17.32 -11.49
C LEU A 194 -17.16 17.37 -12.08
N TYR A 195 -16.26 16.50 -11.54
CA TYR A 195 -14.92 16.39 -12.09
C TYR A 195 -14.93 15.98 -13.57
N MET A 196 -15.73 14.97 -13.95
CA MET A 196 -15.88 14.59 -15.37
C MET A 196 -16.44 15.72 -16.22
N MET A 197 -17.42 16.48 -15.70
CA MET A 197 -17.94 17.67 -16.40
C MET A 197 -16.85 18.72 -16.65
N GLY A 198 -16.07 19.05 -15.60
CA GLY A 198 -14.96 20.00 -15.74
C GLY A 198 -13.92 19.56 -16.76
N LEU A 199 -13.57 18.27 -16.79
CA LEU A 199 -12.64 17.71 -17.79
C LEU A 199 -13.21 17.76 -19.21
N ILE A 200 -14.49 17.44 -19.39
CA ILE A 200 -15.16 17.48 -20.69
C ILE A 200 -15.17 18.92 -21.22
N GLU A 201 -15.58 19.90 -20.41
CA GLU A 201 -15.55 21.32 -20.77
C GLU A 201 -14.14 21.80 -21.08
N MET A 202 -13.16 21.45 -20.23
CA MET A 202 -11.76 21.78 -20.46
C MET A 202 -11.26 21.20 -21.78
N SER A 203 -11.60 19.96 -22.10
CA SER A 203 -11.13 19.28 -23.32
C SER A 203 -11.74 19.87 -24.59
N ALA A 204 -12.96 20.39 -24.50
CA ALA A 204 -13.63 21.12 -25.58
C ALA A 204 -13.10 22.54 -25.77
N GLY A 205 -12.34 23.09 -24.84
CA GLY A 205 -11.87 24.47 -24.88
C GLY A 205 -12.82 25.47 -24.20
N ASN A 206 -13.86 25.02 -23.53
CA ASN A 206 -14.80 25.82 -22.76
C ASN A 206 -14.22 26.16 -21.38
N ASP A 207 -13.09 26.84 -21.36
CA ASP A 207 -12.26 27.03 -20.17
C ASP A 207 -12.97 27.77 -19.04
N ASP A 208 -13.91 28.70 -19.34
CA ASP A 208 -14.66 29.42 -18.30
C ASP A 208 -15.68 28.49 -17.60
N ALA A 209 -16.35 27.63 -18.35
CA ALA A 209 -17.25 26.63 -17.80
C ALA A 209 -16.47 25.60 -16.95
N ALA A 210 -15.34 25.14 -17.46
CA ALA A 210 -14.45 24.23 -16.73
C ALA A 210 -13.97 24.83 -15.40
N LEU A 211 -13.51 26.09 -15.40
CA LEU A 211 -13.09 26.80 -14.17
C LEU A 211 -14.23 26.90 -13.15
N SER A 212 -15.44 27.23 -13.59
CA SER A 212 -16.61 27.30 -12.69
C SER A 212 -16.89 25.98 -11.99
N VAL A 213 -16.76 24.85 -12.71
CA VAL A 213 -16.93 23.51 -12.13
C VAL A 213 -15.78 23.18 -11.17
N PHE A 214 -14.53 23.45 -11.54
CA PHE A 214 -13.39 23.18 -10.66
C PHE A 214 -13.36 24.08 -9.43
N ASP A 215 -13.83 25.33 -9.51
CA ASP A 215 -14.03 26.20 -8.34
C ASP A 215 -15.08 25.61 -7.39
N THR A 216 -16.20 25.11 -7.91
CA THR A 216 -17.23 24.43 -7.10
C THR A 216 -16.67 23.21 -6.37
N LEU A 217 -15.86 22.39 -7.08
CA LEU A 217 -15.18 21.24 -6.46
C LEU A 217 -14.18 21.67 -5.38
N TRP A 218 -13.40 22.70 -5.65
CA TRP A 218 -12.44 23.24 -4.70
C TRP A 218 -13.12 23.74 -3.43
N ASP A 219 -14.21 24.49 -3.55
CA ASP A 219 -14.99 25.01 -2.42
C ASP A 219 -15.67 23.90 -1.60
N SER A 220 -16.05 22.79 -2.25
CA SER A 220 -16.61 21.62 -1.59
C SER A 220 -15.58 20.78 -0.82
N SER A 221 -14.30 21.14 -0.89
CA SER A 221 -13.18 20.40 -0.33
C SER A 221 -12.91 19.02 -0.97
N ALA A 222 -13.44 18.77 -2.16
CA ALA A 222 -13.13 17.58 -2.94
C ALA A 222 -11.74 17.73 -3.59
N ARG A 223 -10.74 17.08 -3.01
CA ARG A 223 -9.33 17.17 -3.40
C ARG A 223 -8.91 15.95 -4.23
N LEU A 224 -9.30 15.92 -5.50
CA LEU A 224 -8.85 14.90 -6.46
C LEU A 224 -7.60 15.42 -7.18
N ALA A 225 -6.47 14.72 -7.09
CA ALA A 225 -5.19 15.16 -7.65
C ALA A 225 -5.29 15.61 -9.12
N VAL A 226 -5.95 14.80 -9.95
CA VAL A 226 -6.14 15.07 -11.39
C VAL A 226 -7.00 16.33 -11.61
N GLY A 227 -7.99 16.60 -10.73
CA GLY A 227 -8.83 17.80 -10.79
C GLY A 227 -8.07 19.05 -10.38
N VAL A 228 -7.28 18.94 -9.33
CA VAL A 228 -6.40 20.03 -8.86
C VAL A 228 -5.37 20.38 -9.92
N GLU A 229 -4.80 19.38 -10.59
CA GLU A 229 -3.88 19.58 -11.71
C GLU A 229 -4.55 20.31 -12.88
N ALA A 230 -5.72 19.86 -13.32
CA ALA A 230 -6.50 20.49 -14.39
C ALA A 230 -6.89 21.94 -14.05
N HIS A 231 -7.37 22.18 -12.81
CA HIS A 231 -7.69 23.50 -12.31
C HIS A 231 -6.49 24.45 -12.36
N ALA A 232 -5.35 24.00 -11.81
CA ALA A 232 -4.13 24.78 -11.79
C ALA A 232 -3.57 25.08 -13.20
N GLN A 233 -3.66 24.12 -14.13
CA GLN A 233 -3.29 24.33 -15.53
C GLN A 233 -4.13 25.43 -16.18
N LEU A 234 -5.45 25.42 -15.98
CA LEU A 234 -6.35 26.45 -16.51
C LEU A 234 -6.03 27.81 -15.92
N LEU A 235 -5.91 27.93 -14.60
CA LEU A 235 -5.56 29.17 -13.91
C LEU A 235 -4.22 29.76 -14.41
N ALA A 236 -3.18 28.91 -14.48
CA ALA A 236 -1.86 29.34 -14.92
C ALA A 236 -1.84 29.75 -16.39
N SER A 237 -2.57 29.05 -17.26
CA SER A 237 -2.70 29.41 -18.68
C SER A 237 -3.36 30.75 -18.91
N ARG A 238 -4.20 31.20 -17.97
CA ARG A 238 -4.88 32.50 -17.94
C ARG A 238 -4.12 33.58 -17.16
N GLY A 239 -2.90 33.30 -16.74
CA GLY A 239 -2.05 34.27 -16.01
C GLY A 239 -2.32 34.35 -14.52
N GLN A 240 -3.22 33.53 -13.95
CA GLN A 240 -3.53 33.47 -12.52
C GLN A 240 -2.56 32.52 -11.78
N ARG A 241 -1.25 32.76 -11.96
CA ARG A 241 -0.18 31.88 -11.46
C ARG A 241 -0.17 31.75 -9.94
N ASP A 242 -0.37 32.87 -9.22
CA ASP A 242 -0.35 32.85 -7.75
C ASP A 242 -1.47 31.98 -7.20
N ARG A 243 -2.68 32.07 -7.74
CA ARG A 243 -3.81 31.20 -7.36
C ARG A 243 -3.56 29.74 -7.72
N ALA A 244 -2.96 29.47 -8.89
CA ALA A 244 -2.59 28.12 -9.27
C ALA A 244 -1.60 27.49 -8.28
N LEU A 245 -0.55 28.23 -7.89
CA LEU A 245 0.41 27.79 -6.88
C LEU A 245 -0.22 27.60 -5.49
N GLU A 246 -1.12 28.49 -5.08
CA GLU A 246 -1.86 28.34 -3.83
C GLU A 246 -2.65 27.03 -3.77
N ILE A 247 -3.36 26.71 -4.84
CA ILE A 247 -4.13 25.45 -4.95
C ILE A 247 -3.23 24.22 -4.88
N LEU A 248 -2.10 24.23 -5.64
CA LEU A 248 -1.15 23.12 -5.66
C LEU A 248 -0.45 22.94 -4.30
N ASN A 249 -0.02 24.04 -3.66
CA ASN A 249 0.59 23.98 -2.33
C ASN A 249 -0.39 23.52 -1.26
N THR A 250 -1.65 23.98 -1.32
CA THR A 250 -2.68 23.52 -0.39
C THR A 250 -2.97 22.03 -0.53
N PHE A 251 -2.97 21.51 -1.78
CA PHE A 251 -3.10 20.07 -2.02
C PHE A 251 -1.94 19.29 -1.40
N ASP A 252 -0.70 19.69 -1.65
CA ASP A 252 0.51 19.05 -1.13
C ASP A 252 0.51 18.99 0.41
N GLN A 253 0.05 20.06 1.07
CA GLN A 253 -0.04 20.13 2.53
C GLN A 253 -1.16 19.28 3.13
N GLN A 254 -2.32 19.18 2.47
CA GLN A 254 -3.52 18.52 3.02
C GLN A 254 -3.65 17.06 2.62
N VAL A 255 -3.19 16.69 1.43
CA VAL A 255 -3.37 15.36 0.84
C VAL A 255 -2.05 14.60 0.75
N GLY A 256 -0.95 15.31 0.49
CA GLY A 256 0.39 14.76 0.39
C GLY A 256 1.00 14.89 -1.00
N HIS A 257 2.25 14.42 -1.12
CA HIS A 257 3.06 14.57 -2.32
C HIS A 257 2.49 13.81 -3.52
N ASN A 258 2.46 14.50 -4.67
CA ASN A 258 2.10 13.92 -5.97
C ASN A 258 3.06 14.42 -7.05
N ALA A 259 3.73 13.51 -7.75
CA ALA A 259 4.78 13.83 -8.73
C ALA A 259 4.31 14.75 -9.88
N SER A 260 3.09 14.56 -10.38
CA SER A 260 2.52 15.40 -11.44
C SER A 260 2.25 16.81 -10.94
N ILE A 261 1.67 16.94 -9.75
CA ILE A 261 1.40 18.22 -9.09
C ILE A 261 2.72 18.96 -8.78
N ALA A 262 3.72 18.27 -8.23
CA ALA A 262 5.02 18.85 -7.95
C ALA A 262 5.70 19.39 -9.22
N ARG A 263 5.67 18.62 -10.30
CA ARG A 263 6.21 19.04 -11.61
C ARG A 263 5.49 20.26 -12.17
N LEU A 264 4.16 20.28 -12.08
CA LEU A 264 3.35 21.41 -12.52
C LEU A 264 3.64 22.65 -11.67
N SER A 265 3.72 22.50 -10.34
CA SER A 265 4.06 23.60 -9.42
C SER A 265 5.43 24.20 -9.76
N GLN A 266 6.43 23.38 -10.00
CA GLN A 266 7.76 23.83 -10.40
C GLN A 266 7.72 24.59 -11.74
N ALA A 267 7.04 24.07 -12.75
CA ALA A 267 6.93 24.73 -14.06
C ALA A 267 6.24 26.10 -13.94
N ILE A 268 5.16 26.21 -13.15
CA ILE A 268 4.49 27.48 -12.89
C ILE A 268 5.41 28.46 -12.15
N ALA A 269 6.12 28.01 -11.11
CA ALA A 269 7.02 28.83 -10.33
C ALA A 269 8.23 29.34 -11.16
N SER A 270 8.75 28.50 -12.06
CA SER A 270 9.84 28.87 -12.98
C SER A 270 9.40 29.85 -14.08
N GLY A 271 8.11 30.13 -14.18
CA GLY A 271 7.58 31.05 -15.21
C GLY A 271 7.32 30.40 -16.55
N ASP A 272 7.33 29.08 -16.65
CA ASP A 272 7.09 28.35 -17.88
C ASP A 272 5.70 28.63 -18.47
N LYS A 273 5.59 28.47 -19.78
CA LYS A 273 4.30 28.57 -20.46
C LYS A 273 3.51 27.28 -20.26
N ILE A 274 2.51 27.33 -19.42
CA ILE A 274 1.64 26.18 -19.16
C ILE A 274 0.66 25.97 -20.31
N LYS A 275 0.67 24.77 -20.87
CA LYS A 275 -0.33 24.31 -21.87
C LYS A 275 -1.41 23.52 -21.15
N VAL A 276 -2.66 23.86 -21.41
CA VAL A 276 -3.80 23.09 -20.92
C VAL A 276 -3.87 21.76 -21.66
N ARG A 277 -3.89 20.66 -20.92
CA ARG A 277 -4.07 19.33 -21.50
C ARG A 277 -5.52 19.15 -21.95
N ARG A 278 -5.73 18.87 -23.21
CA ARG A 278 -7.03 18.51 -23.77
C ARG A 278 -7.08 16.99 -23.92
N LEU A 279 -8.04 16.37 -23.30
CA LEU A 279 -8.16 14.91 -23.31
C LEU A 279 -8.90 14.44 -24.56
N THR A 280 -8.48 13.33 -25.10
CA THR A 280 -9.26 12.55 -26.04
C THR A 280 -10.40 11.82 -25.32
N PRO A 281 -11.45 11.36 -26.02
CA PRO A 281 -12.51 10.56 -25.41
C PRO A 281 -12.00 9.31 -24.66
N ASP A 282 -10.99 8.62 -25.22
CA ASP A 282 -10.39 7.43 -24.58
C ASP A 282 -9.64 7.77 -23.28
N GLU A 283 -8.84 8.85 -23.27
CA GLU A 283 -8.16 9.33 -22.07
C GLU A 283 -9.17 9.73 -20.98
N GLY A 284 -10.25 10.41 -21.38
CA GLY A 284 -11.32 10.79 -20.46
C GLY A 284 -12.12 9.59 -19.94
N ALA A 285 -12.38 8.61 -20.80
CA ALA A 285 -13.02 7.35 -20.38
C ALA A 285 -12.13 6.55 -19.42
N ALA A 286 -10.81 6.53 -19.61
CA ALA A 286 -9.87 5.94 -18.67
C ALA A 286 -9.93 6.62 -17.29
N LEU A 287 -9.99 7.95 -17.24
CA LEU A 287 -10.15 8.71 -16.00
C LEU A 287 -11.51 8.46 -15.33
N ALA A 288 -12.57 8.18 -16.09
CA ALA A 288 -13.88 7.83 -15.53
C ALA A 288 -13.86 6.50 -14.76
N ILE A 289 -12.92 5.61 -15.05
CA ILE A 289 -12.69 4.38 -14.27
C ILE A 289 -11.71 4.67 -13.13
N TYR A 290 -10.59 5.33 -13.44
CA TYR A 290 -9.49 5.55 -12.50
C TYR A 290 -9.92 6.36 -11.27
N VAL A 291 -10.62 7.48 -11.46
CA VAL A 291 -10.93 8.41 -10.36
C VAL A 291 -11.77 7.78 -9.26
N PRO A 292 -12.90 7.09 -9.57
CA PRO A 292 -13.66 6.38 -8.55
C PRO A 292 -12.86 5.25 -7.88
N ALA A 293 -12.06 4.52 -8.65
CA ALA A 293 -11.24 3.44 -8.11
C ALA A 293 -10.18 3.94 -7.13
N ALA A 294 -9.50 5.03 -7.45
CA ALA A 294 -8.53 5.67 -6.58
C ALA A 294 -9.16 6.22 -5.28
N ALA A 295 -10.35 6.82 -5.39
CA ALA A 295 -11.08 7.32 -4.22
C ALA A 295 -11.52 6.22 -3.24
N LEU A 296 -11.68 4.99 -3.71
CA LEU A 296 -12.10 3.85 -2.89
C LEU A 296 -10.96 2.99 -2.34
N MET A 297 -9.70 3.25 -2.71
CA MET A 297 -8.57 2.42 -2.24
C MET A 297 -8.52 2.26 -0.71
N SER A 298 -8.86 3.30 0.04
CA SER A 298 -8.89 3.24 1.51
C SER A 298 -10.11 2.50 2.09
N GLN A 299 -11.10 2.15 1.26
CA GLN A 299 -12.39 1.58 1.69
C GLN A 299 -12.65 0.19 1.13
N THR A 300 -11.87 -0.25 0.14
CA THR A 300 -11.99 -1.56 -0.51
C THR A 300 -10.70 -2.34 -0.39
N SER A 301 -10.73 -3.64 -0.75
CA SER A 301 -9.50 -4.41 -0.88
C SER A 301 -8.66 -3.90 -2.06
N ASP A 302 -7.34 -3.98 -1.93
CA ASP A 302 -6.38 -3.59 -2.96
C ASP A 302 -6.64 -4.32 -4.29
N ASP A 303 -7.07 -5.58 -4.24
CA ASP A 303 -7.42 -6.39 -5.42
C ASP A 303 -8.54 -5.78 -6.26
N VAL A 304 -9.57 -5.22 -5.60
CA VAL A 304 -10.69 -4.59 -6.32
C VAL A 304 -10.20 -3.37 -7.07
N SER A 305 -9.44 -2.50 -6.41
CA SER A 305 -8.87 -1.29 -7.02
C SER A 305 -7.92 -1.63 -8.17
N ALA A 306 -7.07 -2.65 -7.99
CA ALA A 306 -6.14 -3.15 -9.02
C ALA A 306 -6.86 -3.54 -10.33
N VAL A 307 -8.00 -4.26 -10.23
CA VAL A 307 -8.80 -4.65 -11.39
C VAL A 307 -9.29 -3.43 -12.17
N TYR A 308 -9.78 -2.40 -11.49
CA TYR A 308 -10.25 -1.18 -12.17
C TYR A 308 -9.09 -0.35 -12.74
N PHE A 309 -7.92 -0.30 -12.11
CA PHE A 309 -6.74 0.32 -12.71
C PHE A 309 -6.31 -0.41 -13.99
N GLY A 310 -6.38 -1.74 -14.01
CA GLY A 310 -6.14 -2.54 -15.22
C GLY A 310 -7.12 -2.19 -16.35
N LEU A 311 -8.41 -2.00 -16.05
CA LEU A 311 -9.42 -1.58 -17.02
C LEU A 311 -9.16 -0.14 -17.53
N ALA A 312 -8.78 0.79 -16.67
CA ALA A 312 -8.42 2.14 -17.08
C ALA A 312 -7.21 2.16 -18.03
N LEU A 313 -6.18 1.37 -17.71
CA LEU A 313 -4.99 1.22 -18.56
C LEU A 313 -5.24 0.49 -19.88
N ALA A 314 -6.34 -0.25 -20.01
CA ALA A 314 -6.76 -0.82 -21.28
C ALA A 314 -7.26 0.26 -22.27
N LEU A 315 -7.84 1.36 -21.77
CA LEU A 315 -8.27 2.51 -22.56
C LEU A 315 -7.12 3.51 -22.79
N ASP A 316 -6.40 3.87 -21.72
CA ASP A 316 -5.25 4.77 -21.80
C ASP A 316 -3.99 4.10 -21.19
N PRO A 317 -3.13 3.49 -22.02
CA PRO A 317 -1.87 2.90 -21.58
C PRO A 317 -0.88 3.92 -21.00
N GLU A 318 -1.04 5.21 -21.26
CA GLU A 318 -0.17 6.28 -20.76
C GLU A 318 -0.67 6.88 -19.42
N LEU A 319 -1.74 6.36 -18.85
CA LEU A 319 -2.23 6.78 -17.53
C LEU A 319 -1.30 6.25 -16.42
N HIS A 320 -0.08 6.81 -16.36
CA HIS A 320 0.99 6.31 -15.48
C HIS A 320 0.66 6.41 -13.99
N VAL A 321 -0.21 7.33 -13.58
CA VAL A 321 -0.71 7.39 -12.20
C VAL A 321 -1.48 6.11 -11.82
N ALA A 322 -2.27 5.56 -12.73
CA ALA A 322 -2.96 4.29 -12.50
C ALA A 322 -1.95 3.12 -12.38
N ARG A 323 -0.84 3.14 -13.15
CA ARG A 323 0.23 2.15 -12.99
C ARG A 323 0.88 2.20 -11.62
N SER A 324 1.16 3.41 -11.12
CA SER A 324 1.78 3.61 -9.80
C SER A 324 0.89 3.08 -8.67
N LEU A 325 -0.43 3.37 -8.72
CA LEU A 325 -1.37 2.86 -7.73
C LEU A 325 -1.62 1.36 -7.87
N TRP A 326 -1.67 0.82 -9.10
CA TRP A 326 -1.76 -0.62 -9.29
C TRP A 326 -0.56 -1.35 -8.70
N ALA A 327 0.65 -0.84 -8.97
CA ALA A 327 1.86 -1.39 -8.39
C ALA A 327 1.90 -1.28 -6.86
N GLN A 328 1.32 -0.22 -6.29
CA GLN A 328 1.15 -0.10 -4.84
C GLN A 328 0.25 -1.21 -4.30
N SER A 329 -0.91 -1.47 -4.93
CA SER A 329 -1.79 -2.59 -4.55
C SER A 329 -1.09 -3.94 -4.66
N LEU A 330 -0.30 -4.16 -5.72
CA LEU A 330 0.51 -5.37 -5.89
C LEU A 330 1.57 -5.50 -4.80
N SER A 331 2.21 -4.40 -4.42
CA SER A 331 3.23 -4.37 -3.36
C SER A 331 2.63 -4.65 -1.98
N ASN A 332 1.44 -4.12 -1.69
CA ASN A 332 0.70 -4.41 -0.45
C ASN A 332 0.32 -5.91 -0.35
N ALA A 333 0.08 -6.53 -1.51
CA ALA A 333 -0.18 -7.97 -1.63
C ALA A 333 1.10 -8.83 -1.72
N GLU A 334 2.28 -8.25 -1.51
CA GLU A 334 3.61 -8.90 -1.61
C GLU A 334 3.93 -9.49 -3.00
N ARG A 335 3.24 -9.03 -4.04
CA ARG A 335 3.42 -9.46 -5.45
C ARG A 335 4.50 -8.60 -6.12
N TRP A 336 5.72 -8.66 -5.59
CA TRP A 336 6.81 -7.76 -5.92
C TRP A 336 7.22 -7.77 -7.40
N ASP A 337 7.33 -8.96 -8.01
CA ASP A 337 7.76 -9.07 -9.41
C ASP A 337 6.72 -8.50 -10.38
N GLU A 338 5.46 -8.65 -10.06
CA GLU A 338 4.37 -8.08 -10.86
C GLU A 338 4.32 -6.55 -10.72
N ALA A 339 4.50 -6.03 -9.50
CA ALA A 339 4.63 -4.59 -9.27
C ALA A 339 5.77 -3.98 -10.10
N ILE A 340 6.95 -4.63 -10.07
CA ILE A 340 8.11 -4.24 -10.89
C ILE A 340 7.76 -4.26 -12.38
N GLY A 341 7.09 -5.32 -12.86
CA GLY A 341 6.71 -5.47 -14.26
C GLY A 341 5.72 -4.38 -14.74
N VAL A 342 4.79 -3.96 -13.87
CA VAL A 342 3.86 -2.87 -14.16
C VAL A 342 4.60 -1.53 -14.24
N LEU A 343 5.47 -1.24 -13.28
CA LEU A 343 6.22 0.02 -13.17
C LEU A 343 7.29 0.17 -14.25
N ALA A 344 7.91 -0.91 -14.68
CA ALA A 344 8.93 -0.91 -15.73
C ALA A 344 8.42 -0.38 -17.09
N ARG A 345 7.11 -0.30 -17.27
CA ARG A 345 6.48 0.26 -18.49
C ARG A 345 6.32 1.78 -18.45
N VAL A 346 6.68 2.45 -17.35
CA VAL A 346 6.65 3.91 -17.25
C VAL A 346 7.89 4.48 -17.96
N PRO A 347 7.72 5.28 -19.03
CA PRO A 347 8.84 5.80 -19.81
C PRO A 347 9.55 6.95 -19.07
N GLU A 348 10.81 7.19 -19.40
CA GLU A 348 11.64 8.27 -18.83
C GLU A 348 11.03 9.66 -19.00
N THR A 349 10.23 9.86 -20.05
CA THR A 349 9.55 11.13 -20.33
C THR A 349 8.38 11.41 -19.39
N SER A 350 7.91 10.41 -18.66
CA SER A 350 6.78 10.55 -17.74
C SER A 350 7.19 11.32 -16.48
N ALA A 351 6.27 12.15 -15.95
CA ALA A 351 6.42 12.75 -14.62
C ALA A 351 6.53 11.70 -13.50
N PHE A 352 5.98 10.51 -13.73
CA PHE A 352 5.98 9.40 -12.76
C PHE A 352 7.21 8.48 -12.88
N TYR A 353 8.17 8.76 -13.79
CA TYR A 353 9.32 7.87 -13.98
C TYR A 353 10.13 7.70 -12.70
N ALA A 354 10.59 8.80 -12.12
CA ALA A 354 11.41 8.76 -10.90
C ALA A 354 10.68 8.09 -9.72
N THR A 355 9.41 8.45 -9.49
CA THR A 355 8.57 7.79 -8.47
C THR A 355 8.43 6.28 -8.74
N SER A 356 8.22 5.89 -10.01
CA SER A 356 8.13 4.48 -10.38
C SER A 356 9.43 3.73 -10.14
N ARG A 357 10.58 4.34 -10.40
CA ARG A 357 11.91 3.76 -10.08
C ARG A 357 12.10 3.61 -8.58
N GLY A 358 11.68 4.60 -7.78
CA GLY A 358 11.66 4.50 -6.32
C GLY A 358 10.81 3.33 -5.82
N GLN A 359 9.59 3.18 -6.35
CA GLN A 359 8.71 2.04 -6.04
C GLN A 359 9.33 0.68 -6.46
N ILE A 360 9.99 0.61 -7.63
CA ILE A 360 10.73 -0.59 -8.07
C ILE A 360 11.86 -0.90 -7.08
N ALA A 361 12.62 0.09 -6.65
CA ALA A 361 13.69 -0.11 -5.69
C ALA A 361 13.16 -0.69 -4.35
N TRP A 362 12.04 -0.18 -3.85
CA TRP A 362 11.40 -0.75 -2.67
C TRP A 362 10.87 -2.18 -2.89
N ALA A 363 10.24 -2.48 -4.02
CA ALA A 363 9.78 -3.83 -4.34
C ALA A 363 10.97 -4.82 -4.43
N LEU A 364 12.09 -4.41 -5.02
CA LEU A 364 13.34 -5.18 -5.04
C LEU A 364 13.87 -5.42 -3.63
N GLN A 365 13.90 -4.40 -2.78
CA GLN A 365 14.34 -4.53 -1.40
C GLN A 365 13.47 -5.52 -0.62
N ARG A 366 12.15 -5.40 -0.70
CA ARG A 366 11.21 -6.27 -0.01
C ARG A 366 11.28 -7.73 -0.50
N SER A 367 11.64 -7.95 -1.76
CA SER A 367 11.88 -9.29 -2.31
C SER A 367 13.30 -9.83 -2.08
N GLY A 368 14.11 -9.19 -1.21
CA GLY A 368 15.46 -9.63 -0.85
C GLY A 368 16.56 -9.27 -1.85
N ARG A 369 16.26 -8.49 -2.90
CA ARG A 369 17.21 -8.09 -3.98
C ARG A 369 17.86 -6.73 -3.69
N SER A 370 18.44 -6.55 -2.50
CA SER A 370 18.94 -5.26 -1.99
C SER A 370 19.99 -4.60 -2.91
N GLN A 371 20.88 -5.36 -3.54
CA GLN A 371 21.87 -4.78 -4.44
C GLN A 371 21.24 -4.19 -5.71
N SER A 372 20.24 -4.87 -6.28
CA SER A 372 19.47 -4.34 -7.41
C SER A 372 18.65 -3.11 -7.01
N ALA A 373 18.08 -3.11 -5.81
CA ALA A 373 17.36 -1.98 -5.25
C ALA A 373 18.23 -0.72 -5.19
N LEU A 374 19.46 -0.85 -4.69
CA LEU A 374 20.42 0.27 -4.61
C LEU A 374 20.81 0.82 -6.00
N ALA A 375 20.99 -0.06 -6.99
CA ALA A 375 21.31 0.35 -8.36
C ALA A 375 20.16 1.16 -8.98
N VAL A 376 18.92 0.68 -8.84
CA VAL A 376 17.73 1.39 -9.33
C VAL A 376 17.49 2.70 -8.60
N ALA A 377 17.76 2.76 -7.29
CA ALA A 377 17.64 3.98 -6.49
C ALA A 377 18.64 5.06 -6.95
N ALA A 378 19.89 4.69 -7.22
CA ALA A 378 20.89 5.62 -7.74
C ALA A 378 20.50 6.18 -9.11
N GLU A 379 20.06 5.32 -10.04
CA GLU A 379 19.54 5.74 -11.35
C GLU A 379 18.37 6.73 -11.23
N ALA A 380 17.45 6.46 -10.30
CA ALA A 380 16.29 7.32 -10.09
C ALA A 380 16.69 8.72 -9.60
N LEU A 381 17.65 8.82 -8.68
CA LEU A 381 18.16 10.11 -8.19
C LEU A 381 18.90 10.90 -9.27
N ASP A 382 19.69 10.22 -10.10
CA ASP A 382 20.42 10.87 -11.21
C ASP A 382 19.44 11.43 -12.26
N HIS A 383 18.32 10.76 -12.46
CA HIS A 383 17.33 11.15 -13.47
C HIS A 383 16.45 12.33 -13.03
N SER A 384 15.99 12.33 -11.80
CA SER A 384 15.13 13.37 -11.23
C SER A 384 15.22 13.39 -9.71
N PRO A 385 16.02 14.29 -9.14
CA PRO A 385 16.18 14.41 -7.69
C PRO A 385 15.03 15.23 -7.08
N ASP A 386 13.76 14.81 -7.30
CA ASP A 386 12.65 15.45 -6.59
C ASP A 386 12.65 15.06 -5.10
N ARG A 387 12.14 15.99 -4.25
CA ARG A 387 12.16 15.84 -2.79
C ARG A 387 11.49 14.52 -2.31
N GLY A 388 10.36 14.15 -2.90
CA GLY A 388 9.63 12.95 -2.49
C GLY A 388 10.42 11.68 -2.80
N LEU A 389 11.03 11.61 -3.98
CA LEU A 389 11.92 10.52 -4.35
C LEU A 389 13.15 10.44 -3.45
N GLN A 390 13.79 11.60 -3.16
CA GLN A 390 14.94 11.65 -2.27
C GLN A 390 14.63 11.09 -0.88
N ILE A 391 13.46 11.44 -0.31
CA ILE A 391 13.00 10.89 0.98
C ILE A 391 12.83 9.37 0.90
N GLN A 392 12.13 8.86 -0.12
CA GLN A 392 11.94 7.42 -0.31
C GLN A 392 13.26 6.66 -0.42
N ILE A 393 14.25 7.24 -1.09
CA ILE A 393 15.56 6.62 -1.25
C ILE A 393 16.41 6.73 0.03
N ALA A 394 16.28 7.81 0.78
CA ALA A 394 16.92 7.91 2.10
C ALA A 394 16.40 6.83 3.05
N ASP A 395 15.08 6.59 3.04
CA ASP A 395 14.48 5.49 3.80
C ASP A 395 14.94 4.11 3.30
N LEU A 396 15.07 3.94 1.99
CA LEU A 396 15.64 2.71 1.42
C LEU A 396 17.08 2.49 1.90
N TYR A 397 17.93 3.51 1.87
CA TYR A 397 19.30 3.43 2.38
C TYR A 397 19.34 3.01 3.85
N ARG A 398 18.46 3.58 4.68
CA ARG A 398 18.31 3.19 6.09
C ARG A 398 17.88 1.72 6.22
N ALA A 399 16.90 1.30 5.43
CA ALA A 399 16.37 -0.07 5.47
C ALA A 399 17.40 -1.14 5.07
N VAL A 400 18.40 -0.77 4.26
CA VAL A 400 19.49 -1.67 3.85
C VAL A 400 20.79 -1.48 4.64
N GLY A 401 20.77 -0.69 5.71
CA GLY A 401 21.92 -0.43 6.57
C GLY A 401 22.99 0.49 5.97
N ARG A 402 22.63 1.28 4.97
CA ARG A 402 23.52 2.27 4.32
C ARG A 402 23.38 3.65 4.98
N GLN A 403 23.74 3.72 6.26
CA GLN A 403 23.45 4.89 7.09
C GLN A 403 24.21 6.14 6.65
N GLU A 404 25.46 6.02 6.15
CA GLU A 404 26.20 7.17 5.63
C GLU A 404 25.51 7.80 4.41
N GLN A 405 25.00 6.98 3.48
CA GLN A 405 24.26 7.48 2.32
C GLN A 405 22.92 8.11 2.73
N ALA A 406 22.23 7.51 3.70
CA ALA A 406 21.00 8.06 4.23
C ALA A 406 21.21 9.41 4.90
N GLU A 407 22.22 9.54 5.79
CA GLU A 407 22.57 10.78 6.47
C GLU A 407 22.93 11.90 5.48
N ALA A 408 23.76 11.58 4.49
CA ALA A 408 24.17 12.55 3.46
C ALA A 408 22.97 13.08 2.67
N LEU A 409 22.08 12.17 2.20
CA LEU A 409 20.90 12.55 1.43
C LEU A 409 19.88 13.33 2.29
N LEU A 410 19.63 12.92 3.53
CA LEU A 410 18.75 13.63 4.45
C LEU A 410 19.31 15.04 4.78
N THR A 411 20.63 15.18 4.89
CA THR A 411 21.26 16.48 5.11
C THR A 411 21.08 17.41 3.91
N GLU A 412 21.15 16.88 2.69
CA GLU A 412 20.86 17.64 1.48
C GLU A 412 19.39 18.10 1.44
N ILE A 413 18.45 17.21 1.69
CA ILE A 413 17.02 17.52 1.72
C ILE A 413 16.70 18.59 2.77
N ILE A 414 17.21 18.44 4.00
CA ILE A 414 16.98 19.40 5.09
C ILE A 414 17.57 20.78 4.74
N ARG A 415 18.72 20.82 4.10
CA ARG A 415 19.33 22.08 3.64
C ARG A 415 18.48 22.77 2.56
N ASP A 416 17.96 22.00 1.60
CA ASP A 416 17.07 22.52 0.56
C ASP A 416 15.74 23.00 1.17
N ASP A 417 15.13 22.22 2.04
CA ASP A 417 13.91 22.60 2.77
C ASP A 417 14.10 23.91 3.55
N ALA A 418 15.25 24.10 4.22
CA ALA A 418 15.54 25.32 4.95
C ALA A 418 15.58 26.55 4.02
N SER A 419 16.09 26.40 2.79
CA SER A 419 16.11 27.47 1.78
C SER A 419 14.69 27.89 1.36
N HIS A 420 13.74 26.96 1.42
CA HIS A 420 12.30 27.15 1.12
C HIS A 420 11.44 27.41 2.37
N LYS A 421 12.04 27.59 3.55
CA LYS A 421 11.37 27.79 4.84
C LYS A 421 10.43 26.62 5.19
N ARG A 422 10.81 25.39 4.83
CA ARG A 422 10.12 24.16 5.19
C ARG A 422 10.84 23.51 6.37
N GLU A 423 10.07 22.98 7.30
CA GLU A 423 10.58 22.16 8.40
C GLU A 423 9.71 20.91 8.50
N ASP A 424 10.30 19.75 8.25
CA ASP A 424 9.64 18.45 8.36
C ASP A 424 10.33 17.66 9.47
N TRP A 425 9.65 17.43 10.56
CA TRP A 425 10.15 16.72 11.72
C TRP A 425 10.64 15.30 11.40
N ARG A 426 10.03 14.65 10.42
CA ARG A 426 10.36 13.28 10.00
C ARG A 426 11.77 13.18 9.44
N LEU A 427 12.24 14.22 8.74
CA LEU A 427 13.60 14.26 8.20
C LEU A 427 14.65 14.41 9.31
N PHE A 428 14.38 15.25 10.31
CA PHE A 428 15.23 15.37 11.49
C PHE A 428 15.25 14.06 12.28
N TYR A 429 14.10 13.44 12.50
CA TYR A 429 14.00 12.12 13.12
C TYR A 429 14.83 11.08 12.37
N ALA A 430 14.61 10.92 11.04
CA ALA A 430 15.32 9.96 10.21
C ALA A 430 16.84 10.17 10.23
N ARG A 431 17.30 11.43 10.14
CA ARG A 431 18.73 11.75 10.21
C ARG A 431 19.30 11.52 11.60
N GLY A 432 18.57 11.87 12.64
CA GLY A 432 18.95 11.63 14.02
C GLY A 432 19.17 10.15 14.32
N VAL A 433 18.27 9.30 13.81
CA VAL A 433 18.41 7.82 13.90
C VAL A 433 19.67 7.36 13.16
N SER A 434 19.86 7.79 11.91
CA SER A 434 21.04 7.40 11.11
C SER A 434 22.36 7.82 11.76
N ARG A 435 22.43 9.03 12.35
CA ARG A 435 23.60 9.52 13.11
C ARG A 435 23.86 8.69 14.36
N GLY A 436 22.79 8.34 15.09
CA GLY A 436 22.91 7.45 16.25
C GLY A 436 23.49 6.08 15.88
N GLU A 437 23.05 5.48 14.77
CA GLU A 437 23.59 4.22 14.25
C GLU A 437 25.04 4.33 13.77
N LEU A 438 25.45 5.50 13.27
CA LEU A 438 26.84 5.80 12.91
C LEU A 438 27.73 6.09 14.12
N GLY A 439 27.17 6.15 15.33
CA GLY A 439 27.88 6.46 16.56
C GLY A 439 28.04 7.96 16.86
N ASP A 440 27.49 8.83 16.04
CA ASP A 440 27.47 10.28 16.26
C ASP A 440 26.22 10.70 17.05
N TRP A 441 26.16 10.22 18.30
CA TRP A 441 25.03 10.50 19.18
C TRP A 441 24.80 12.00 19.43
N PRO A 442 25.82 12.85 19.68
CA PRO A 442 25.57 14.28 19.96
C PRO A 442 24.87 15.02 18.82
N GLU A 443 25.17 14.69 17.57
CA GLU A 443 24.48 15.26 16.40
C GLU A 443 23.10 14.60 16.20
N GLY A 444 23.01 13.28 16.46
CA GLY A 444 21.75 12.54 16.43
C GLY A 444 20.74 13.07 17.45
N GLU A 445 21.18 13.28 18.69
CA GLU A 445 20.35 13.86 19.76
C GLU A 445 19.81 15.23 19.40
N ARG A 446 20.64 16.11 18.82
CA ARG A 446 20.19 17.44 18.37
C ARG A 446 19.08 17.35 17.35
N ASP A 447 19.18 16.45 16.39
CA ASP A 447 18.16 16.24 15.38
C ASP A 447 16.87 15.66 16.00
N LEU A 448 16.98 14.68 16.90
CA LEU A 448 15.85 14.08 17.59
C LEU A 448 15.11 15.11 18.47
N LEU A 449 15.84 15.95 19.19
CA LEU A 449 15.24 17.04 19.97
C LEU A 449 14.60 18.11 19.07
N LYS A 450 15.18 18.39 17.89
CA LYS A 450 14.55 19.28 16.89
C LYS A 450 13.25 18.66 16.37
N ALA A 451 13.22 17.37 16.09
CA ALA A 451 12.01 16.67 15.69
C ALA A 451 10.91 16.77 16.76
N LEU A 452 11.26 16.53 18.05
CA LEU A 452 10.34 16.69 19.18
C LEU A 452 9.83 18.13 19.35
N ALA A 453 10.68 19.14 19.07
CA ALA A 453 10.26 20.54 19.13
C ALA A 453 9.24 20.89 18.04
N LEU A 454 9.30 20.22 16.89
CA LEU A 454 8.37 20.38 15.77
C LEU A 454 7.09 19.55 15.96
N GLN A 455 7.21 18.38 16.59
CA GLN A 455 6.11 17.44 16.81
C GLN A 455 6.16 16.88 18.24
N PRO A 456 5.71 17.65 19.24
CA PRO A 456 5.87 17.29 20.66
C PRO A 456 4.92 16.18 21.15
N ASP A 457 3.84 15.90 20.42
CA ASP A 457 2.80 14.95 20.77
C ASP A 457 2.68 13.81 19.74
N ASP A 458 3.84 13.25 19.34
CA ASP A 458 3.91 12.01 18.56
C ASP A 458 4.41 10.88 19.45
N ALA A 459 3.59 9.84 19.63
CA ALA A 459 3.88 8.75 20.56
C ALA A 459 5.13 7.96 20.14
N SER A 460 5.31 7.70 18.86
CA SER A 460 6.45 6.95 18.33
C SER A 460 7.76 7.72 18.51
N LEU A 461 7.74 9.03 18.26
CA LEU A 461 8.90 9.90 18.44
C LEU A 461 9.28 10.03 19.92
N LEU A 462 8.30 10.27 20.80
CA LEU A 462 8.52 10.30 22.24
C LEU A 462 9.11 8.98 22.75
N ASN A 463 8.55 7.85 22.29
CA ASN A 463 9.03 6.52 22.65
C ASN A 463 10.47 6.30 22.20
N TYR A 464 10.79 6.63 20.94
CA TYR A 464 12.12 6.40 20.39
C TYR A 464 13.19 7.22 21.13
N VAL A 465 12.93 8.51 21.35
CA VAL A 465 13.89 9.39 22.06
C VAL A 465 14.05 8.96 23.50
N GLY A 466 12.94 8.68 24.21
CA GLY A 466 12.95 8.21 25.58
C GLY A 466 13.71 6.88 25.72
N TYR A 467 13.42 5.91 24.87
CA TYR A 467 14.11 4.63 24.84
C TYR A 467 15.62 4.78 24.59
N SER A 468 16.01 5.66 23.64
CA SER A 468 17.42 5.93 23.33
C SER A 468 18.18 6.43 24.57
N TYR A 469 17.57 7.30 25.38
CA TYR A 469 18.16 7.74 26.65
C TYR A 469 18.22 6.63 27.70
N VAL A 470 17.16 5.81 27.82
CA VAL A 470 17.13 4.66 28.74
C VAL A 470 18.23 3.66 28.41
N ASP A 471 18.38 3.32 27.14
CA ASP A 471 19.39 2.35 26.71
C ASP A 471 20.82 2.86 26.99
N ARG A 472 21.05 4.16 26.83
CA ARG A 472 22.32 4.81 27.15
C ARG A 472 22.53 5.06 28.63
N GLY A 473 21.50 4.96 29.46
CA GLY A 473 21.55 5.30 30.87
C GLY A 473 21.66 6.80 31.14
N GLU A 474 21.24 7.63 30.21
CA GLU A 474 21.31 9.08 30.25
C GLU A 474 19.91 9.68 30.48
N HIS A 475 19.81 10.82 31.19
CA HIS A 475 18.56 11.58 31.37
C HIS A 475 17.32 10.77 31.75
N LEU A 476 17.47 9.75 32.64
CA LEU A 476 16.47 8.73 32.93
C LEU A 476 15.10 9.29 33.37
N ASP A 477 15.07 10.37 34.15
CA ASP A 477 13.81 10.98 34.61
C ASP A 477 13.05 11.58 33.41
N PHE A 478 13.75 12.25 32.49
CA PHE A 478 13.20 12.85 31.28
C PHE A 478 12.75 11.76 30.29
N ALA A 479 13.55 10.72 30.13
CA ALA A 479 13.25 9.54 29.33
C ALA A 479 11.95 8.86 29.79
N MET A 480 11.82 8.64 31.11
CA MET A 480 10.63 8.04 31.70
C MET A 480 9.36 8.86 31.46
N ASP A 481 9.47 10.21 31.55
CA ASP A 481 8.32 11.08 31.25
C ASP A 481 7.86 10.94 29.79
N MET A 482 8.80 10.93 28.84
CA MET A 482 8.51 10.76 27.43
C MET A 482 7.85 9.40 27.12
N ILE A 483 8.42 8.30 27.64
CA ILE A 483 7.88 6.96 27.38
C ILE A 483 6.51 6.80 28.06
N ARG A 484 6.30 7.36 29.25
CA ARG A 484 4.99 7.34 29.91
C ARG A 484 3.93 8.09 29.09
N ARG A 485 4.25 9.27 28.58
CA ARG A 485 3.36 10.03 27.71
C ARG A 485 3.03 9.24 26.43
N ALA A 486 4.02 8.61 25.81
CA ALA A 486 3.80 7.74 24.64
C ALA A 486 2.84 6.58 24.98
N ALA A 487 3.02 5.90 26.10
CA ALA A 487 2.16 4.81 26.55
C ALA A 487 0.74 5.26 26.92
N GLU A 488 0.57 6.48 27.41
CA GLU A 488 -0.77 7.07 27.64
C GLU A 488 -1.50 7.39 26.34
N MET A 489 -0.77 7.79 25.29
CA MET A 489 -1.33 8.07 23.96
C MET A 489 -1.69 6.78 23.21
N GLU A 490 -0.83 5.77 23.30
CA GLU A 490 -0.98 4.49 22.57
C GLU A 490 -0.92 3.28 23.53
N PRO A 491 -1.95 3.08 24.37
CA PRO A 491 -1.92 2.09 25.45
C PRO A 491 -2.01 0.62 25.00
N ASN A 492 -2.26 0.40 23.70
CA ASN A 492 -2.33 -0.94 23.11
C ASN A 492 -1.18 -1.23 22.14
N GLU A 493 -0.17 -0.37 22.07
CA GLU A 493 1.00 -0.56 21.22
C GLU A 493 2.08 -1.32 22.01
N GLY A 494 2.30 -2.59 21.65
CA GLY A 494 3.16 -3.51 22.41
C GLY A 494 4.58 -2.99 22.60
N TYR A 495 5.19 -2.39 21.57
CA TYR A 495 6.55 -1.85 21.63
C TYR A 495 6.71 -0.63 22.54
N ILE A 496 5.66 0.19 22.65
CA ILE A 496 5.67 1.35 23.55
C ILE A 496 5.54 0.88 25.01
N ILE A 497 4.67 -0.11 25.25
CA ILE A 497 4.51 -0.71 26.58
C ILE A 497 5.76 -1.48 26.99
N ASP A 498 6.44 -2.16 26.06
CA ASP A 498 7.75 -2.77 26.30
C ASP A 498 8.81 -1.74 26.73
N SER A 499 8.89 -0.62 26.00
CA SER A 499 9.81 0.47 26.33
C SER A 499 9.58 1.02 27.75
N LEU A 500 8.30 1.14 28.16
CA LEU A 500 7.95 1.55 29.52
C LEU A 500 8.41 0.50 30.55
N GLY A 501 8.15 -0.77 30.29
CA GLY A 501 8.61 -1.88 31.12
C GLY A 501 10.13 -1.93 31.22
N TRP A 502 10.82 -1.77 30.10
CA TRP A 502 12.29 -1.75 30.07
C TRP A 502 12.88 -0.56 30.81
N ALA A 503 12.25 0.63 30.74
CA ALA A 503 12.67 1.79 31.51
C ALA A 503 12.57 1.52 33.01
N HIS A 504 11.49 0.92 33.52
CA HIS A 504 11.39 0.47 34.93
C HIS A 504 12.45 -0.56 35.27
N TYR A 505 12.72 -1.52 34.39
CA TYR A 505 13.79 -2.51 34.58
C TYR A 505 15.16 -1.85 34.76
N ARG A 506 15.53 -0.89 33.92
CA ARG A 506 16.79 -0.17 33.97
C ARG A 506 16.92 0.71 35.23
N LEU A 507 15.80 1.15 35.79
CA LEU A 507 15.73 1.85 37.08
C LEU A 507 15.73 0.93 38.28
N GLY A 508 15.68 -0.41 38.09
CA GLY A 508 15.67 -1.41 39.13
C GLY A 508 14.31 -1.70 39.78
N ASP A 509 13.24 -1.12 39.24
CA ASP A 509 11.84 -1.41 39.62
C ASP A 509 11.33 -2.63 38.84
N TYR A 510 11.82 -3.81 39.22
CA TYR A 510 11.59 -5.05 38.51
C TYR A 510 10.14 -5.55 38.60
N GLU A 511 9.44 -5.24 39.67
CA GLU A 511 8.03 -5.60 39.86
C GLU A 511 7.14 -4.85 38.86
N THR A 512 7.29 -3.53 38.77
CA THR A 512 6.55 -2.70 37.79
C THR A 512 6.97 -3.04 36.35
N ALA A 513 8.28 -3.26 36.13
CA ALA A 513 8.78 -3.71 34.83
C ALA A 513 8.07 -4.99 34.35
N THR A 514 7.96 -5.98 35.27
CA THR A 514 7.30 -7.25 34.94
C THR A 514 5.84 -7.05 34.49
N GLN A 515 5.09 -6.19 35.19
CA GLN A 515 3.68 -5.92 34.84
C GLN A 515 3.53 -5.34 33.43
N HIS A 516 4.38 -4.35 33.08
CA HIS A 516 4.34 -3.74 31.75
C HIS A 516 4.83 -4.71 30.66
N LEU A 517 5.89 -5.48 30.91
CA LEU A 517 6.42 -6.45 29.95
C LEU A 517 5.48 -7.64 29.74
N GLU A 518 4.77 -8.11 30.79
CA GLU A 518 3.68 -9.08 30.63
C GLU A 518 2.60 -8.52 29.67
N ARG A 519 2.21 -7.25 29.86
CA ARG A 519 1.23 -6.61 28.98
C ARG A 519 1.75 -6.44 27.55
N ALA A 520 3.02 -6.08 27.35
CA ALA A 520 3.64 -5.95 26.03
C ALA A 520 3.61 -7.29 25.28
N VAL A 521 3.99 -8.39 25.94
CA VAL A 521 3.95 -9.75 25.36
C VAL A 521 2.52 -10.22 25.09
N GLU A 522 1.52 -9.81 25.90
CA GLU A 522 0.11 -10.07 25.59
C GLU A 522 -0.34 -9.38 24.30
N LEU A 523 0.13 -8.17 24.04
CA LEU A 523 -0.19 -7.41 22.84
C LEU A 523 0.53 -7.95 21.60
N GLU A 524 1.83 -8.27 21.74
CA GLU A 524 2.71 -8.72 20.66
C GLU A 524 3.45 -10.03 21.03
N PRO A 525 2.74 -11.16 21.11
CA PRO A 525 3.33 -12.42 21.58
C PRO A 525 4.35 -13.04 20.59
N GLY A 526 4.40 -12.52 19.38
CA GLY A 526 5.28 -12.97 18.30
C GLY A 526 6.62 -12.25 18.21
N ASP A 527 6.86 -11.25 19.05
CA ASP A 527 8.12 -10.50 19.02
C ASP A 527 9.21 -11.15 19.90
N PRO A 528 10.41 -11.42 19.37
CA PRO A 528 11.49 -12.05 20.12
C PRO A 528 12.07 -11.13 21.21
N VAL A 529 12.11 -9.81 20.99
CA VAL A 529 12.72 -8.85 21.93
C VAL A 529 11.84 -8.68 23.16
N LEU A 530 10.53 -8.54 22.98
CA LEU A 530 9.59 -8.43 24.09
C LEU A 530 9.62 -9.66 24.98
N ASN A 531 9.71 -10.86 24.38
CA ASN A 531 9.86 -12.11 25.15
C ASN A 531 11.21 -12.18 25.88
N ASP A 532 12.29 -11.66 25.30
CA ASP A 532 13.59 -11.59 25.96
C ASP A 532 13.57 -10.64 27.18
N HIS A 533 13.02 -9.43 27.01
CA HIS A 533 12.89 -8.44 28.08
C HIS A 533 12.03 -8.96 29.24
N LEU A 534 10.90 -9.62 28.94
CA LEU A 534 10.06 -10.25 29.96
C LEU A 534 10.82 -11.36 30.70
N GLY A 535 11.63 -12.15 30.00
CA GLY A 535 12.51 -13.14 30.60
C GLY A 535 13.49 -12.52 31.58
N ASP A 536 14.09 -11.38 31.23
CA ASP A 536 15.01 -10.66 32.13
C ASP A 536 14.30 -10.14 33.38
N ALA A 537 13.10 -9.59 33.25
CA ALA A 537 12.31 -9.11 34.39
C ALA A 537 11.87 -10.25 35.33
N TYR A 538 11.42 -11.37 34.78
CA TYR A 538 11.10 -12.56 35.57
C TYR A 538 12.32 -13.09 36.34
N TRP A 539 13.50 -13.05 35.74
CA TRP A 539 14.72 -13.49 36.42
C TRP A 539 15.05 -12.62 37.65
N GLN A 540 14.92 -11.30 37.52
CA GLN A 540 15.19 -10.35 38.61
C GLN A 540 14.15 -10.45 39.74
N THR A 541 12.90 -10.77 39.42
CA THR A 541 11.82 -11.01 40.40
C THR A 541 11.84 -12.44 40.99
N GLY A 542 12.86 -13.26 40.64
CA GLY A 542 13.04 -14.62 41.18
C GLY A 542 12.20 -15.69 40.44
N ARG A 543 11.42 -15.35 39.45
CA ARG A 543 10.57 -16.24 38.62
C ARG A 543 11.42 -16.95 37.56
N LYS A 544 12.41 -17.71 37.98
CA LYS A 544 13.46 -18.25 37.08
C LYS A 544 12.98 -19.29 36.09
N LEU A 545 11.90 -20.01 36.36
CA LEU A 545 11.33 -20.97 35.43
C LEU A 545 10.61 -20.25 34.28
N GLU A 546 9.83 -19.24 34.60
CA GLU A 546 9.14 -18.38 33.64
C GLU A 546 10.16 -17.60 32.79
N ALA A 547 11.23 -17.08 33.39
CA ALA A 547 12.31 -16.43 32.65
C ALA A 547 12.88 -17.33 31.55
N ARG A 548 13.25 -18.58 31.91
CA ARG A 548 13.75 -19.55 30.94
C ARG A 548 12.72 -19.95 29.88
N PHE A 549 11.44 -19.92 30.22
CA PHE A 549 10.37 -20.16 29.23
C PHE A 549 10.31 -19.03 28.20
N GLN A 550 10.35 -17.77 28.65
CA GLN A 550 10.30 -16.62 27.76
C GLN A 550 11.54 -16.53 26.85
N TRP A 551 12.75 -16.75 27.38
CA TRP A 551 13.97 -16.80 26.55
C TRP A 551 13.94 -17.92 25.50
N ARG A 552 13.42 -19.13 25.84
CA ARG A 552 13.21 -20.19 24.84
C ARG A 552 12.16 -19.79 23.81
N ARG A 553 11.10 -19.14 24.25
CA ARG A 553 10.08 -18.61 23.34
C ARG A 553 10.68 -17.61 22.36
N SER A 554 11.46 -16.63 22.85
CA SER A 554 12.19 -15.68 22.03
C SER A 554 13.06 -16.36 20.96
N LEU A 555 13.82 -17.40 21.34
CA LEU A 555 14.63 -18.18 20.37
C LEU A 555 13.80 -18.87 19.27
N THR A 556 12.54 -19.21 19.52
CA THR A 556 11.65 -19.81 18.50
C THR A 556 11.06 -18.77 17.56
N LEU A 557 11.20 -17.49 17.86
CA LEU A 557 10.65 -16.36 17.11
C LEU A 557 11.67 -15.70 16.16
N ASP A 558 12.77 -16.40 15.92
CA ASP A 558 13.85 -16.01 15.00
C ASP A 558 14.49 -14.64 15.32
N PRO A 559 15.06 -14.46 16.53
CA PRO A 559 15.77 -13.24 16.92
C PRO A 559 16.98 -13.00 16.00
N ALA A 560 17.45 -11.75 15.92
CA ALA A 560 18.66 -11.42 15.19
C ALA A 560 19.88 -12.20 15.73
N ASP A 561 20.88 -12.48 14.89
CA ASP A 561 22.02 -13.34 15.24
C ASP A 561 22.69 -12.91 16.55
N GLY A 562 23.00 -11.63 16.73
CA GLY A 562 23.62 -11.13 17.94
C GLY A 562 22.72 -11.18 19.19
N GLU A 563 21.40 -11.19 19.03
CA GLU A 563 20.42 -11.38 20.11
C GLU A 563 20.30 -12.84 20.48
N ARG A 564 20.30 -13.72 19.50
CA ARG A 564 20.29 -15.18 19.70
C ARG A 564 21.40 -15.61 20.67
N ASP A 565 22.64 -15.20 20.40
CA ASP A 565 23.79 -15.55 21.23
C ASP A 565 23.64 -15.04 22.68
N ARG A 566 23.09 -13.82 22.85
CA ARG A 566 22.83 -13.24 24.17
C ARG A 566 21.76 -14.01 24.94
N ILE A 567 20.67 -14.39 24.26
CA ILE A 567 19.56 -15.14 24.86
C ILE A 567 20.03 -16.54 25.25
N GLU A 568 20.84 -17.21 24.44
CA GLU A 568 21.41 -18.51 24.74
C GLU A 568 22.34 -18.44 25.98
N ALA A 569 23.14 -17.39 26.08
CA ALA A 569 23.98 -17.15 27.27
C ALA A 569 23.13 -16.95 28.54
N LYS A 570 22.00 -16.20 28.46
CA LYS A 570 21.05 -16.01 29.55
C LYS A 570 20.44 -17.33 30.04
N LEU A 571 20.14 -18.27 29.15
CA LEU A 571 19.60 -19.58 29.48
C LEU A 571 20.57 -20.41 30.34
N VAL A 572 21.88 -20.22 30.18
CA VAL A 572 22.94 -20.92 30.93
C VAL A 572 23.20 -20.26 32.30
N ALA A 573 23.40 -18.96 32.32
CA ALA A 573 23.93 -18.26 33.50
C ALA A 573 23.02 -17.12 34.03
N GLY A 574 21.90 -16.82 33.38
CA GLY A 574 21.04 -15.67 33.66
C GLY A 574 21.55 -14.37 33.04
N PRO A 575 20.79 -13.26 33.14
CA PRO A 575 21.09 -12.00 32.48
C PRO A 575 22.33 -11.26 33.03
N ASN A 576 22.90 -11.70 34.16
CA ASN A 576 24.11 -11.13 34.75
C ASN A 576 25.40 -11.77 34.24
N VAL A 577 25.40 -12.47 33.12
CA VAL A 577 26.64 -12.88 32.44
C VAL A 577 27.36 -11.60 32.04
N PRO A 578 28.61 -11.35 32.49
CA PRO A 578 29.36 -10.21 32.01
C PRO A 578 29.39 -10.33 30.48
N LEU A 579 28.81 -9.35 29.78
CA LEU A 579 29.02 -9.20 28.35
C LEU A 579 30.52 -9.35 28.14
N VAL A 580 30.95 -10.36 27.40
CA VAL A 580 32.34 -10.44 26.94
C VAL A 580 32.64 -9.06 26.41
N LYS A 581 33.59 -8.33 27.00
CA LYS A 581 34.01 -7.03 26.51
C LYS A 581 34.25 -7.24 25.02
N GLN A 582 33.35 -6.76 24.19
CA GLN A 582 33.60 -6.71 22.75
C GLN A 582 34.89 -5.90 22.66
N ALA A 583 35.91 -6.57 22.14
CA ALA A 583 37.14 -5.89 21.77
C ALA A 583 36.75 -4.69 20.94
N GLU A 584 37.36 -3.55 21.16
CA GLU A 584 37.14 -2.25 20.52
C GLU A 584 37.18 -2.34 18.99
N THR A 585 36.19 -2.95 18.39
CA THR A 585 35.82 -2.85 17.00
C THR A 585 34.44 -2.23 17.01
N GLY A 586 34.36 -0.95 16.62
CA GLY A 586 33.22 -0.05 16.71
C GLY A 586 31.92 -0.59 16.05
N ALA A 587 31.33 -1.59 16.66
CA ALA A 587 29.96 -1.97 16.42
C ALA A 587 29.12 -1.32 17.52
N GLY A 588 28.51 -0.20 17.17
CA GLY A 588 27.53 0.47 17.99
C GLY A 588 26.41 -0.51 18.36
N ALA A 589 25.88 -0.38 19.56
CA ALA A 589 24.67 -1.07 19.96
C ALA A 589 23.62 -0.88 18.86
N GLN A 590 23.09 -1.98 18.30
CA GLN A 590 22.01 -1.87 17.32
C GLN A 590 20.80 -1.29 18.04
N LEU A 591 20.43 -0.09 17.65
CA LEU A 591 19.18 0.52 18.06
C LEU A 591 18.01 -0.36 17.58
N PRO A 592 16.90 -0.46 18.33
CA PRO A 592 15.74 -1.21 17.87
C PRO A 592 15.33 -0.72 16.50
N LYS A 593 15.07 -1.65 15.58
CA LYS A 593 14.63 -1.31 14.22
C LYS A 593 13.36 -0.46 14.34
N PRO A 594 13.29 0.70 13.68
CA PRO A 594 12.10 1.54 13.74
C PRO A 594 10.87 0.73 13.33
N VAL A 595 9.82 0.83 14.14
CA VAL A 595 8.50 0.29 13.81
C VAL A 595 8.11 0.87 12.45
N ARG A 596 7.78 0.00 11.52
CA ARG A 596 7.40 0.40 10.14
C ARG A 596 6.03 1.08 10.18
N PRO A 597 5.86 2.22 9.48
CA PRO A 597 4.54 2.76 9.23
C PRO A 597 3.70 1.83 8.35
#